data_f3a38dea96a472686d8a1c0afa752208
#
_entry.id   f3a38dea96a472686d8a1c0afa752208
#
_cell.length_a   1.000
_cell.length_b   1.000
_cell.length_c   1.000
_cell.angle_alpha   90.00
_cell.angle_beta   90.00
_cell.angle_gamma   90.00
#
_symmetry.space_group_name_H-M   'P 1'
#
loop_
_entity.id
_entity.type
_entity.pdbx_description
1 polymer ?
#
loop_
_entity_poly.entity_id
_entity_poly.type
_entity_poly.pdbx_seq_one_letter_code
_entity_poly.pdbx_strand_id
1 'polypeptide(L)'
;IEVTSQKLIETQFKLLSEDIPFRTVKIGLLGSLDQIKTITRLLKEKSGLTIIHDPIISSGNEEKLLDDAAIDYMRNELIPMTTILTPNLNELSRLAPGLDEQSAIASLNCPWILVTTTDSSDADIEHRLYHNSKLVEQFSYTKLPDKYHGSGCTLSSAISALIASDVAVNIACRRALDYTYQTLLNAKSLGKMQYHPNRNLPK
;
A
#
# COMPACT_ATOMS: atom_id res chain seq x y z
N ILE A 1 -6.77 -18.45 0.48
CA ILE A 1 -7.07 -17.45 1.53
C ILE A 1 -8.52 -17.59 1.93
N GLU A 2 -8.79 -17.71 3.23
CA GLU A 2 -10.15 -17.62 3.76
C GLU A 2 -10.52 -16.16 3.99
N VAL A 3 -11.64 -15.74 3.38
CA VAL A 3 -12.07 -14.35 3.40
C VAL A 3 -12.92 -14.07 4.63
N THR A 4 -12.57 -13.06 5.42
CA THR A 4 -13.37 -12.61 6.57
C THR A 4 -14.76 -12.18 6.14
N SER A 5 -15.81 -12.61 6.84
CA SER A 5 -17.20 -12.28 6.49
C SER A 5 -17.47 -10.78 6.60
N GLN A 6 -18.31 -10.26 5.69
CA GLN A 6 -18.73 -8.85 5.68
C GLN A 6 -19.30 -8.40 7.04
N LYS A 7 -20.17 -9.22 7.62
CA LYS A 7 -20.79 -8.95 8.93
C LYS A 7 -19.75 -8.76 10.04
N LEU A 8 -18.67 -9.56 10.04
CA LEU A 8 -17.62 -9.44 11.03
C LEU A 8 -16.82 -8.15 10.84
N ILE A 9 -16.48 -7.79 9.58
CA ILE A 9 -15.80 -6.53 9.25
C ILE A 9 -16.65 -5.34 9.70
N GLU A 10 -17.93 -5.32 9.36
CA GLU A 10 -18.87 -4.26 9.75
C GLU A 10 -18.97 -4.09 11.26
N THR A 11 -19.11 -5.22 11.97
CA THR A 11 -19.21 -5.23 13.43
C THR A 11 -17.94 -4.66 14.07
N GLN A 12 -16.76 -5.12 13.64
CA GLN A 12 -15.48 -4.65 14.16
C GLN A 12 -15.26 -3.16 13.86
N PHE A 13 -15.53 -2.75 12.62
CA PHE A 13 -15.39 -1.35 12.22
C PHE A 13 -16.31 -0.44 13.04
N LYS A 14 -17.56 -0.83 13.24
CA LYS A 14 -18.53 -0.09 14.05
C LYS A 14 -18.04 0.06 15.48
N LEU A 15 -17.70 -1.05 16.16
CA LEU A 15 -17.24 -1.03 17.54
C LEU A 15 -15.99 -0.16 17.72
N LEU A 16 -15.00 -0.27 16.80
CA LEU A 16 -13.81 0.57 16.84
C LEU A 16 -14.14 2.05 16.61
N SER A 17 -15.07 2.34 15.70
CA SER A 17 -15.46 3.73 15.39
C SER A 17 -16.24 4.40 16.50
N GLU A 18 -16.95 3.64 17.32
CA GLU A 18 -17.66 4.11 18.51
C GLU A 18 -16.73 4.36 19.70
N ASP A 19 -15.66 3.57 19.82
CA ASP A 19 -14.73 3.61 20.96
C ASP A 19 -13.53 4.55 20.71
N ILE A 20 -12.98 4.57 19.49
CA ILE A 20 -11.73 5.28 19.18
C ILE A 20 -11.96 6.33 18.08
N PRO A 21 -11.63 7.61 18.32
CA PRO A 21 -11.75 8.66 17.31
C PRO A 21 -10.58 8.65 16.32
N PHE A 22 -10.38 7.54 15.59
CA PHE A 22 -9.33 7.46 14.59
C PHE A 22 -9.65 8.29 13.34
N ARG A 23 -8.60 8.86 12.72
CA ARG A 23 -8.68 9.62 11.47
C ARG A 23 -7.83 9.02 10.35
N THR A 24 -6.97 8.06 10.64
CA THR A 24 -6.09 7.43 9.67
C THR A 24 -6.42 5.95 9.56
N VAL A 25 -6.58 5.49 8.32
CA VAL A 25 -6.88 4.08 8.00
C VAL A 25 -5.84 3.56 7.01
N LYS A 26 -5.25 2.41 7.33
CA LYS A 26 -4.42 1.65 6.39
C LYS A 26 -5.22 0.49 5.82
N ILE A 27 -5.28 0.40 4.49
CA ILE A 27 -5.85 -0.74 3.77
C ILE A 27 -4.69 -1.55 3.19
N GLY A 28 -4.70 -2.85 3.41
CA GLY A 28 -3.78 -3.80 2.80
C GLY A 28 -4.53 -4.83 1.98
N LEU A 29 -4.18 -6.10 2.15
CA LEU A 29 -4.80 -7.21 1.43
C LEU A 29 -6.31 -7.27 1.64
N LEU A 30 -7.05 -7.22 0.53
CA LEU A 30 -8.48 -7.50 0.44
C LEU A 30 -8.66 -8.76 -0.41
N GLY A 31 -9.40 -9.74 0.09
CA GLY A 31 -9.45 -11.08 -0.50
C GLY A 31 -10.61 -11.31 -1.47
N SER A 32 -11.53 -10.34 -1.65
CA SER A 32 -12.67 -10.49 -2.55
C SER A 32 -13.32 -9.16 -2.92
N LEU A 33 -14.06 -9.15 -4.03
CA LEU A 33 -14.89 -8.02 -4.45
C LEU A 33 -15.86 -7.57 -3.34
N ASP A 34 -16.48 -8.52 -2.65
CA ASP A 34 -17.45 -8.21 -1.58
C ASP A 34 -16.79 -7.55 -0.37
N GLN A 35 -15.56 -7.94 -0.02
CA GLN A 35 -14.79 -7.22 0.98
C GLN A 35 -14.47 -5.79 0.54
N ILE A 36 -14.04 -5.59 -0.71
CA ILE A 36 -13.73 -4.27 -1.25
C ILE A 36 -14.98 -3.38 -1.19
N LYS A 37 -16.14 -3.89 -1.62
CA LYS A 37 -17.42 -3.17 -1.54
C LYS A 37 -17.78 -2.79 -0.10
N THR A 38 -17.65 -3.73 0.82
CA THR A 38 -17.96 -3.49 2.24
C THR A 38 -17.06 -2.41 2.83
N ILE A 39 -15.74 -2.51 2.64
CA ILE A 39 -14.78 -1.51 3.13
C ILE A 39 -15.03 -0.15 2.50
N THR A 40 -15.24 -0.09 1.18
CA THR A 40 -15.54 1.16 0.47
C THR A 40 -16.78 1.85 1.04
N ARG A 41 -17.86 1.10 1.30
CA ARG A 41 -19.08 1.63 1.91
C ARG A 41 -18.82 2.17 3.31
N LEU A 42 -18.17 1.41 4.17
CA LEU A 42 -17.85 1.82 5.55
C LEU A 42 -17.00 3.09 5.60
N LEU A 43 -16.04 3.23 4.68
CA LEU A 43 -15.22 4.42 4.60
C LEU A 43 -16.00 5.64 4.08
N LYS A 44 -16.95 5.45 3.16
CA LYS A 44 -17.85 6.51 2.68
C LYS A 44 -18.75 7.06 3.80
N GLU A 45 -19.14 6.21 4.75
CA GLU A 45 -19.99 6.60 5.89
C GLU A 45 -19.23 7.45 6.94
N LYS A 46 -17.88 7.42 6.94
CA LYS A 46 -17.05 8.15 7.90
C LYS A 46 -16.22 9.24 7.21
N SER A 47 -16.66 10.47 7.30
CA SER A 47 -15.95 11.61 6.68
C SER A 47 -14.62 11.94 7.36
N GLY A 48 -13.72 12.60 6.62
CA GLY A 48 -12.47 13.14 7.16
C GLY A 48 -11.38 12.09 7.43
N LEU A 49 -11.49 10.91 6.83
CA LEU A 49 -10.46 9.89 6.94
C LEU A 49 -9.30 10.16 5.98
N THR A 50 -8.09 10.00 6.47
CA THR A 50 -6.87 9.86 5.67
C THR A 50 -6.64 8.38 5.39
N ILE A 51 -6.69 7.98 4.12
CA ILE A 51 -6.65 6.58 3.71
C ILE A 51 -5.32 6.30 3.02
N ILE A 52 -4.56 5.36 3.58
CA ILE A 52 -3.35 4.81 2.98
C ILE A 52 -3.68 3.44 2.42
N HIS A 53 -3.52 3.24 1.10
CA HIS A 53 -3.89 2.00 0.45
C HIS A 53 -2.66 1.33 -0.21
N ASP A 54 -2.36 0.14 0.27
CA ASP A 54 -1.39 -0.79 -0.29
C ASP A 54 -2.17 -1.80 -1.14
N PRO A 55 -2.21 -1.65 -2.50
CA PRO A 55 -3.15 -2.35 -3.36
C PRO A 55 -2.64 -3.76 -3.70
N ILE A 56 -2.57 -4.63 -2.70
CA ILE A 56 -2.07 -5.99 -2.86
C ILE A 56 -3.00 -6.78 -3.78
N ILE A 57 -2.58 -7.00 -5.03
CA ILE A 57 -3.36 -7.69 -6.07
C ILE A 57 -2.88 -9.13 -6.26
N SER A 58 -1.60 -9.40 -6.00
CA SER A 58 -0.99 -10.72 -6.10
C SER A 58 -0.15 -11.04 -4.87
N SER A 59 0.03 -12.32 -4.61
CA SER A 59 0.98 -12.77 -3.57
C SER A 59 2.42 -12.55 -4.03
N GLY A 60 3.36 -12.60 -3.09
CA GLY A 60 4.80 -12.54 -3.41
C GLY A 60 5.30 -13.68 -4.32
N ASN A 61 4.47 -14.70 -4.59
CA ASN A 61 4.70 -15.80 -5.53
C ASN A 61 3.91 -15.60 -6.85
N GLU A 62 3.45 -14.39 -7.14
CA GLU A 62 2.66 -14.03 -8.33
C GLU A 62 1.29 -14.72 -8.44
N GLU A 63 0.82 -15.40 -7.40
CA GLU A 63 -0.51 -15.98 -7.37
C GLU A 63 -1.56 -14.85 -7.36
N LYS A 64 -2.52 -14.94 -8.30
CA LYS A 64 -3.60 -13.96 -8.45
C LYS A 64 -4.54 -14.05 -7.24
N LEU A 65 -4.61 -12.98 -6.44
CA LEU A 65 -5.45 -12.89 -5.24
C LEU A 65 -6.82 -12.28 -5.52
N LEU A 66 -6.91 -11.41 -6.53
CA LEU A 66 -8.13 -10.73 -6.93
C LEU A 66 -8.44 -11.01 -8.40
N ASP A 67 -9.72 -11.16 -8.71
CA ASP A 67 -10.23 -11.20 -10.08
C ASP A 67 -10.33 -9.79 -10.69
N ASP A 68 -10.59 -9.73 -12.00
CA ASP A 68 -10.60 -8.47 -12.73
C ASP A 68 -11.77 -7.56 -12.30
N ALA A 69 -12.91 -8.14 -11.90
CA ALA A 69 -14.05 -7.38 -11.39
C ALA A 69 -13.71 -6.69 -10.04
N ALA A 70 -12.96 -7.37 -9.18
CA ALA A 70 -12.49 -6.79 -7.91
C ALA A 70 -11.49 -5.67 -8.15
N ILE A 71 -10.56 -5.84 -9.11
CA ILE A 71 -9.58 -4.82 -9.48
C ILE A 71 -10.29 -3.60 -10.09
N ASP A 72 -11.25 -3.82 -10.98
CA ASP A 72 -12.03 -2.74 -11.60
C ASP A 72 -12.82 -1.95 -10.56
N TYR A 73 -13.45 -2.62 -9.61
CA TYR A 73 -14.16 -1.95 -8.53
C TYR A 73 -13.21 -1.18 -7.62
N MET A 74 -12.08 -1.75 -7.26
CA MET A 74 -11.03 -1.09 -6.48
C MET A 74 -10.55 0.19 -7.17
N ARG A 75 -10.25 0.11 -8.47
CA ARG A 75 -9.80 1.24 -9.28
C ARG A 75 -10.83 2.36 -9.34
N ASN A 76 -12.09 2.03 -9.55
CA ASN A 76 -13.14 3.01 -9.83
C ASN A 76 -13.79 3.59 -8.56
N GLU A 77 -13.81 2.84 -7.45
CA GLU A 77 -14.58 3.21 -6.26
C GLU A 77 -13.72 3.42 -5.00
N LEU A 78 -12.67 2.63 -4.80
CA LEU A 78 -11.86 2.71 -3.59
C LEU A 78 -10.64 3.64 -3.75
N ILE A 79 -9.93 3.53 -4.87
CA ILE A 79 -8.72 4.35 -5.13
C ILE A 79 -9.03 5.85 -5.16
N PRO A 80 -10.14 6.34 -5.76
CA PRO A 80 -10.45 7.78 -5.73
C PRO A 80 -10.71 8.36 -4.33
N MET A 81 -10.98 7.51 -3.34
CA MET A 81 -11.12 7.92 -1.93
C MET A 81 -9.79 7.88 -1.17
N THR A 82 -8.76 7.30 -1.76
CA THR A 82 -7.47 7.07 -1.14
C THR A 82 -6.64 8.36 -1.11
N THR A 83 -6.05 8.68 0.02
CA THR A 83 -5.14 9.84 0.16
C THR A 83 -3.78 9.53 -0.46
N ILE A 84 -3.25 8.33 -0.20
CA ILE A 84 -2.01 7.85 -0.80
C ILE A 84 -2.11 6.38 -1.16
N LEU A 85 -1.76 6.05 -2.39
CA LEU A 85 -1.65 4.70 -2.93
C LEU A 85 -0.17 4.30 -3.05
N THR A 86 0.17 3.04 -2.71
CA THR A 86 1.57 2.57 -2.72
C THR A 86 1.77 1.32 -3.60
N PRO A 87 1.50 1.37 -4.91
CA PRO A 87 1.64 0.23 -5.80
C PRO A 87 3.10 -0.06 -6.14
N ASN A 88 3.42 -1.33 -6.38
CA ASN A 88 4.61 -1.67 -7.15
C ASN A 88 4.31 -1.60 -8.66
N LEU A 89 5.34 -1.82 -9.51
CA LEU A 89 5.18 -1.73 -10.98
C LEU A 89 4.16 -2.75 -11.51
N ASN A 90 4.17 -3.98 -10.98
CA ASN A 90 3.23 -5.03 -11.39
C ASN A 90 1.79 -4.68 -10.98
N GLU A 91 1.60 -4.18 -9.78
CA GLU A 91 0.28 -3.72 -9.29
C GLU A 91 -0.22 -2.53 -10.12
N LEU A 92 0.66 -1.55 -10.40
CA LEU A 92 0.32 -0.40 -11.22
C LEU A 92 -0.12 -0.83 -12.64
N SER A 93 0.60 -1.76 -13.27
CA SER A 93 0.26 -2.28 -14.60
C SER A 93 -1.08 -3.03 -14.62
N ARG A 94 -1.46 -3.66 -13.50
CA ARG A 94 -2.76 -4.34 -13.37
C ARG A 94 -3.91 -3.39 -13.05
N LEU A 95 -3.62 -2.31 -12.33
CA LEU A 95 -4.59 -1.25 -12.06
C LEU A 95 -4.89 -0.41 -13.30
N ALA A 96 -3.92 -0.27 -14.21
CA ALA A 96 -4.05 0.55 -15.43
C ALA A 96 -3.44 -0.19 -16.64
N PRO A 97 -4.06 -1.28 -17.10
CA PRO A 97 -3.50 -2.15 -18.13
C PRO A 97 -3.31 -1.41 -19.46
N GLY A 98 -2.15 -1.63 -20.08
CA GLY A 98 -1.80 -1.07 -21.39
C GLY A 98 -1.36 0.40 -21.38
N LEU A 99 -1.29 1.03 -20.21
CA LEU A 99 -0.81 2.41 -20.07
C LEU A 99 0.66 2.43 -19.64
N ASP A 100 1.39 3.44 -20.10
CA ASP A 100 2.68 3.79 -19.49
C ASP A 100 2.49 4.33 -18.08
N GLU A 101 3.59 4.44 -17.31
CA GLU A 101 3.52 4.84 -15.90
C GLU A 101 2.83 6.21 -15.70
N GLN A 102 3.17 7.21 -16.50
CA GLN A 102 2.60 8.55 -16.37
C GLN A 102 1.10 8.57 -16.66
N SER A 103 0.66 7.88 -17.69
CA SER A 103 -0.74 7.72 -18.06
C SER A 103 -1.51 6.89 -17.00
N ALA A 104 -0.89 5.83 -16.47
CA ALA A 104 -1.43 5.03 -15.41
C ALA A 104 -1.70 5.86 -14.14
N ILE A 105 -0.69 6.63 -13.69
CA ILE A 105 -0.81 7.54 -12.55
C ILE A 105 -1.95 8.54 -12.75
N ALA A 106 -2.06 9.13 -13.93
CA ALA A 106 -3.11 10.11 -14.23
C ALA A 106 -4.52 9.47 -14.21
N SER A 107 -4.64 8.20 -14.61
CA SER A 107 -5.92 7.49 -14.69
C SER A 107 -6.51 7.10 -13.33
N LEU A 108 -5.68 6.95 -12.28
CA LEU A 108 -6.09 6.42 -10.98
C LEU A 108 -6.81 7.43 -10.08
N ASN A 109 -6.80 8.71 -10.44
CA ASN A 109 -7.49 9.77 -9.69
C ASN A 109 -7.21 9.74 -8.17
N CYS A 110 -5.96 9.48 -7.78
CA CYS A 110 -5.49 9.48 -6.40
C CYS A 110 -4.52 10.65 -6.20
N PRO A 111 -4.68 11.48 -5.14
CA PRO A 111 -3.85 12.67 -4.93
C PRO A 111 -2.36 12.36 -4.80
N TRP A 112 -2.01 11.32 -4.05
CA TRP A 112 -0.62 10.89 -3.86
C TRP A 112 -0.43 9.44 -4.28
N ILE A 113 0.59 9.17 -5.08
CA ILE A 113 0.95 7.81 -5.48
C ILE A 113 2.46 7.63 -5.30
N LEU A 114 2.85 6.66 -4.48
CA LEU A 114 4.24 6.25 -4.32
C LEU A 114 4.46 4.93 -5.07
N VAL A 115 5.03 5.01 -6.27
CA VAL A 115 5.38 3.82 -7.05
C VAL A 115 6.66 3.21 -6.51
N THR A 116 6.59 1.94 -6.10
CA THR A 116 7.76 1.19 -5.66
C THR A 116 8.30 0.32 -6.79
N THR A 117 9.64 0.25 -6.95
CA THR A 117 10.29 -0.40 -8.09
C THR A 117 11.17 -1.58 -7.69
N THR A 118 10.87 -2.21 -6.55
CA THR A 118 11.63 -3.37 -6.05
C THR A 118 11.58 -4.60 -6.96
N ASP A 119 10.61 -4.66 -7.84
CA ASP A 119 10.42 -5.66 -8.89
C ASP A 119 11.16 -5.33 -10.21
N SER A 120 11.84 -4.19 -10.28
CA SER A 120 12.75 -3.86 -11.38
C SER A 120 13.95 -4.82 -11.43
N SER A 121 14.49 -5.03 -12.63
CA SER A 121 15.72 -5.80 -12.85
C SER A 121 17.00 -5.02 -12.56
N ASP A 122 16.90 -3.72 -12.32
CA ASP A 122 18.05 -2.83 -12.13
C ASP A 122 18.79 -3.10 -10.81
N ALA A 123 20.09 -2.77 -10.78
CA ALA A 123 20.94 -2.92 -9.59
C ALA A 123 20.54 -1.93 -8.47
N ASP A 124 20.05 -0.76 -8.87
CA ASP A 124 19.50 0.24 -7.97
C ASP A 124 17.98 0.34 -8.16
N ILE A 125 17.26 0.57 -7.07
CA ILE A 125 15.82 0.80 -7.07
C ILE A 125 15.54 2.28 -6.92
N GLU A 126 14.59 2.79 -7.72
CA GLU A 126 14.21 4.18 -7.70
C GLU A 126 12.70 4.30 -7.48
N HIS A 127 12.30 4.59 -6.24
CA HIS A 127 10.88 4.83 -5.94
C HIS A 127 10.49 6.24 -6.35
N ARG A 128 9.29 6.41 -6.88
CA ARG A 128 8.80 7.66 -7.45
C ARG A 128 7.53 8.11 -6.74
N LEU A 129 7.56 9.32 -6.18
CA LEU A 129 6.41 9.93 -5.53
C LEU A 129 5.75 10.94 -6.47
N TYR A 130 4.46 10.74 -6.70
CA TYR A 130 3.62 11.62 -7.51
C TYR A 130 2.61 12.35 -6.62
N HIS A 131 2.36 13.61 -6.95
CA HIS A 131 1.28 14.41 -6.38
C HIS A 131 0.47 15.05 -7.48
N ASN A 132 -0.86 14.80 -7.51
CA ASN A 132 -1.76 15.24 -8.57
C ASN A 132 -1.18 14.94 -9.96
N SER A 133 -0.78 13.70 -10.17
CA SER A 133 -0.19 13.14 -11.39
C SER A 133 1.14 13.75 -11.82
N LYS A 134 1.78 14.56 -11.00
CA LYS A 134 3.12 15.13 -11.27
C LYS A 134 4.15 14.46 -10.40
N LEU A 135 5.27 14.05 -11.00
CA LEU A 135 6.42 13.55 -10.24
C LEU A 135 6.97 14.69 -9.37
N VAL A 136 7.02 14.47 -8.05
CA VAL A 136 7.49 15.48 -7.09
C VAL A 136 8.78 15.06 -6.40
N GLU A 137 9.06 13.76 -6.34
CA GLU A 137 10.26 13.27 -5.66
C GLU A 137 10.66 11.87 -6.15
N GLN A 138 11.97 11.60 -6.15
CA GLN A 138 12.57 10.30 -6.45
C GLN A 138 13.48 9.88 -5.30
N PHE A 139 13.48 8.58 -4.97
CA PHE A 139 14.24 8.02 -3.87
C PHE A 139 15.03 6.81 -4.38
N SER A 140 16.35 6.90 -4.33
CA SER A 140 17.24 5.85 -4.84
C SER A 140 17.84 5.04 -3.68
N TYR A 141 17.80 3.72 -3.81
CA TYR A 141 18.40 2.77 -2.86
C TYR A 141 19.12 1.67 -3.63
N THR A 142 20.20 1.17 -3.07
CA THR A 142 20.87 -0.02 -3.63
C THR A 142 19.96 -1.24 -3.42
N LYS A 143 19.75 -2.02 -4.48
CA LYS A 143 18.96 -3.24 -4.41
C LYS A 143 19.63 -4.26 -3.52
N LEU A 144 18.89 -4.76 -2.53
CA LEU A 144 19.37 -5.78 -1.63
C LEU A 144 19.29 -7.17 -2.29
N PRO A 145 20.27 -8.07 -2.02
CA PRO A 145 20.43 -9.31 -2.77
C PRO A 145 19.36 -10.38 -2.50
N ASP A 146 18.69 -10.30 -1.36
CA ASP A 146 17.78 -11.33 -0.89
C ASP A 146 16.33 -11.09 -1.37
N LYS A 147 15.48 -12.11 -1.20
CA LYS A 147 14.03 -11.98 -1.36
C LYS A 147 13.38 -11.69 -0.01
N TYR A 148 12.57 -10.64 0.02
CA TYR A 148 11.93 -10.16 1.24
C TYR A 148 10.41 -10.31 1.18
N HIS A 149 9.81 -10.69 2.30
CA HIS A 149 8.36 -10.73 2.47
C HIS A 149 7.91 -9.67 3.49
N GLY A 150 6.89 -8.89 3.13
CA GLY A 150 6.31 -7.89 4.02
C GLY A 150 6.99 -6.51 3.98
N SER A 151 7.84 -6.23 3.00
CA SER A 151 8.44 -4.91 2.78
C SER A 151 7.38 -3.84 2.45
N GLY A 152 6.47 -4.10 1.50
CA GLY A 152 5.36 -3.19 1.14
C GLY A 152 4.45 -2.91 2.34
N CYS A 153 4.04 -3.97 3.06
CA CYS A 153 3.24 -3.81 4.28
C CYS A 153 3.96 -3.01 5.38
N THR A 154 5.30 -3.14 5.49
CA THR A 154 6.09 -2.34 6.43
C THR A 154 6.11 -0.88 6.02
N LEU A 155 6.34 -0.61 4.74
CA LEU A 155 6.34 0.74 4.16
C LEU A 155 4.99 1.44 4.38
N SER A 156 3.90 0.82 3.92
CA SER A 156 2.56 1.40 4.01
C SER A 156 2.10 1.60 5.46
N SER A 157 2.51 0.72 6.40
CA SER A 157 2.23 0.90 7.82
C SER A 157 3.05 2.05 8.43
N ALA A 158 4.32 2.19 8.06
CA ALA A 158 5.16 3.30 8.51
C ALA A 158 4.64 4.65 8.00
N ILE A 159 4.25 4.73 6.72
CA ILE A 159 3.58 5.92 6.17
C ILE A 159 2.34 6.27 6.98
N SER A 160 1.49 5.26 7.26
CA SER A 160 0.25 5.45 8.01
C SER A 160 0.50 5.99 9.42
N ALA A 161 1.48 5.44 10.13
CA ALA A 161 1.85 5.88 11.47
C ALA A 161 2.37 7.32 11.50
N LEU A 162 3.21 7.69 10.51
CA LEU A 162 3.75 9.04 10.40
C LEU A 162 2.65 10.06 10.07
N ILE A 163 1.75 9.74 9.15
CA ILE A 163 0.62 10.61 8.79
C ILE A 163 -0.35 10.72 9.98
N ALA A 164 -0.62 9.64 10.71
CA ALA A 164 -1.42 9.68 11.93
C ALA A 164 -0.81 10.55 13.03
N SER A 165 0.50 10.84 12.94
CA SER A 165 1.25 11.76 13.81
C SER A 165 1.44 13.15 13.18
N ASP A 166 0.55 13.56 12.27
CA ASP A 166 0.52 14.85 11.59
C ASP A 166 1.77 15.18 10.75
N VAL A 167 2.52 14.16 10.31
CA VAL A 167 3.64 14.36 9.39
C VAL A 167 3.11 14.51 7.96
N ALA A 168 3.57 15.52 7.23
CA ALA A 168 3.20 15.76 5.83
C ALA A 168 3.54 14.55 4.94
N VAL A 169 2.69 14.26 3.93
CA VAL A 169 2.73 13.03 3.12
C VAL A 169 4.11 12.79 2.49
N ASN A 170 4.72 13.80 1.86
CA ASN A 170 6.04 13.67 1.24
C ASN A 170 7.14 13.33 2.26
N ILE A 171 7.13 13.96 3.43
CA ILE A 171 8.08 13.67 4.53
C ILE A 171 7.81 12.27 5.11
N ALA A 172 6.54 11.88 5.24
CA ALA A 172 6.16 10.55 5.70
C ALA A 172 6.65 9.47 4.73
N CYS A 173 6.51 9.66 3.42
CA CYS A 173 7.03 8.74 2.40
C CYS A 173 8.55 8.58 2.51
N ARG A 174 9.32 9.68 2.54
CA ARG A 174 10.78 9.65 2.70
C ARG A 174 11.19 8.87 3.95
N ARG A 175 10.68 9.27 5.11
CA ARG A 175 11.03 8.62 6.39
C ARG A 175 10.61 7.15 6.45
N ALA A 176 9.47 6.81 5.87
CA ALA A 176 8.99 5.42 5.82
C ALA A 176 9.83 4.55 4.87
N LEU A 177 10.29 5.09 3.75
CA LEU A 177 11.22 4.41 2.84
C LEU A 177 12.56 4.14 3.52
N ASP A 178 13.16 5.15 4.15
CA ASP A 178 14.41 5.02 4.90
C ASP A 178 14.28 3.97 6.02
N TYR A 179 13.20 4.06 6.82
CA TYR A 179 12.92 3.07 7.85
C TYR A 179 12.78 1.66 7.28
N THR A 180 11.98 1.51 6.21
CA THR A 180 11.77 0.22 5.57
C THR A 180 13.08 -0.36 5.07
N TYR A 181 13.91 0.44 4.40
CA TYR A 181 15.22 0.01 3.92
C TYR A 181 16.11 -0.46 5.07
N GLN A 182 16.16 0.27 6.19
CA GLN A 182 16.89 -0.16 7.38
C GLN A 182 16.36 -1.48 7.97
N THR A 183 15.03 -1.70 7.97
CA THR A 183 14.46 -2.98 8.42
C THR A 183 14.86 -4.15 7.52
N LEU A 184 15.06 -3.91 6.22
CA LEU A 184 15.49 -4.90 5.25
C LEU A 184 17.00 -5.19 5.37
N LEU A 185 17.84 -4.16 5.55
CA LEU A 185 19.28 -4.33 5.84
C LEU A 185 19.52 -5.21 7.07
N ASN A 186 18.63 -5.13 8.06
CA ASN A 186 18.67 -5.90 9.29
C ASN A 186 17.73 -7.11 9.30
N ALA A 187 17.25 -7.53 8.11
CA ALA A 187 16.29 -8.60 7.97
C ALA A 187 16.82 -9.93 8.50
N LYS A 188 15.89 -10.80 8.93
CA LYS A 188 16.20 -12.12 9.47
C LYS A 188 15.54 -13.20 8.65
N SER A 189 16.28 -14.27 8.40
CA SER A 189 15.73 -15.51 7.86
C SER A 189 15.08 -16.28 9.01
N LEU A 190 13.75 -16.15 9.16
CA LEU A 190 12.98 -16.87 10.16
C LEU A 190 12.45 -18.21 9.65
N GLY A 191 12.55 -18.44 8.36
CA GLY A 191 12.08 -19.63 7.68
C GLY A 191 13.01 -20.01 6.52
N LYS A 192 12.54 -20.92 5.64
CA LYS A 192 13.36 -21.50 4.56
C LYS A 192 13.31 -20.70 3.25
N MET A 193 12.41 -19.72 3.10
CA MET A 193 12.12 -19.14 1.79
C MET A 193 12.54 -17.68 1.63
N GLN A 194 12.09 -16.79 2.52
CA GLN A 194 12.28 -15.35 2.38
C GLN A 194 12.75 -14.73 3.68
N TYR A 195 13.47 -13.62 3.56
CA TYR A 195 13.83 -12.79 4.70
C TYR A 195 12.64 -11.93 5.14
N HIS A 196 12.58 -11.65 6.45
CA HIS A 196 11.54 -10.79 7.04
C HIS A 196 12.17 -9.51 7.59
N PRO A 197 11.57 -8.33 7.33
CA PRO A 197 12.02 -7.05 7.86
C PRO A 197 12.16 -7.10 9.39
N ASN A 198 13.31 -6.70 9.91
CA ASN A 198 13.49 -6.53 11.35
C ASN A 198 12.97 -5.16 11.77
N ARG A 199 11.72 -5.10 12.20
CA ARG A 199 11.07 -3.85 12.64
C ARG A 199 11.53 -3.34 14.01
N ASN A 200 12.33 -4.14 14.70
CA ASN A 200 12.87 -3.84 16.04
C ASN A 200 14.29 -3.29 15.90
N LEU A 201 14.42 -2.16 15.22
CA LEU A 201 15.71 -1.48 15.07
C LEU A 201 16.16 -0.88 16.40
N PRO A 202 17.46 -0.94 16.75
CA PRO A 202 17.98 -0.20 17.88
C PRO A 202 17.73 1.31 17.67
N LYS A 203 17.43 1.98 18.80
CA LYS A 203 17.24 3.44 18.81
C LYS A 203 18.55 4.16 18.54
#